data_7304dbc2b7375839fceac5ba5ff36aa8
#
_entry.id   7304dbc2b7375839fceac5ba5ff36aa8
#
_cell.length_a   1.000
_cell.length_b   1.000
_cell.length_c   1.000
_cell.angle_alpha   90.00
_cell.angle_beta   90.00
_cell.angle_gamma   90.00
#
_symmetry.space_group_name_H-M   'P 1'
#
loop_
_entity.id
_entity.type
_entity.pdbx_description
1 polymer ?
#
loop_
_entity_poly.entity_id
_entity_poly.type
_entity_poly.pdbx_seq_one_letter_code
_entity_poly.pdbx_strand_id
1 'polypeptide(L)'
;MKITSAIAFLTVAATVCAEELPRKAKGPRESYPNADVIYDSVTAPDGKRLRAIITKPHETKAKLPVIFLTGWLSCDSVEAPADTKDTIGLILRGLAQTPGFCLFKIDKPGCGDSEGDCSQTDFNTELAGYRAAFRALKNYEFIDSSQIYIFGSSNGGGFASLVPETDAEQAQVRGYITIGGWVKTWFEHMLDIERRRFALMKKAPGEVTDSIKGATTLYYEWLINGRSVSEILKEKPELADVWPEGKDQAHLYGRPLKFYQDLQKLNLAAAWSRVKVPALILHGQYDWIMGREDSELIAQYVNANAPGSARFVEVPEMGHGGQHYLSMADAFAGKQAPFDPKIIRTMTDWLEQQQRKPAG
;
A
#
# COMPACT_ATOMS: atom_id res chain seq x y z
N MET A 1 63.17 -23.27 11.68
CA MET A 1 62.00 -23.96 11.18
C MET A 1 60.76 -23.27 11.76
N LYS A 2 60.13 -22.36 11.01
CA LYS A 2 58.95 -21.64 11.48
C LYS A 2 57.72 -22.33 10.90
N ILE A 3 56.89 -22.88 11.78
CA ILE A 3 55.60 -23.51 11.43
C ILE A 3 54.54 -22.41 11.42
N THR A 4 54.05 -22.11 10.24
CA THR A 4 52.92 -21.16 10.05
C THR A 4 51.64 -21.99 10.05
N SER A 5 50.85 -21.91 11.14
CA SER A 5 49.53 -22.50 11.20
C SER A 5 48.56 -21.59 10.45
N ALA A 6 47.99 -22.09 9.36
CA ALA A 6 46.86 -21.46 8.68
C ALA A 6 45.56 -21.87 9.38
N ILE A 7 44.89 -20.90 9.96
CA ILE A 7 43.52 -21.07 10.52
C ILE A 7 42.56 -20.86 9.34
N ALA A 8 41.92 -21.93 8.89
CA ALA A 8 40.81 -21.85 7.93
C ALA A 8 39.55 -21.42 8.69
N PHE A 9 39.05 -20.23 8.40
CA PHE A 9 37.71 -19.82 8.81
C PHE A 9 36.65 -20.54 7.93
N LEU A 10 35.97 -21.52 8.49
CA LEU A 10 34.75 -22.07 7.90
C LEU A 10 33.66 -21.02 8.13
N THR A 11 33.30 -20.31 7.07
CA THR A 11 32.05 -19.56 7.01
C THR A 11 30.88 -20.56 6.85
N VAL A 12 30.23 -20.88 7.93
CA VAL A 12 28.93 -21.57 7.89
C VAL A 12 27.92 -20.57 7.34
N ALA A 13 27.53 -20.73 6.09
CA ALA A 13 26.37 -20.04 5.55
C ALA A 13 25.15 -20.53 6.34
N ALA A 14 24.63 -19.70 7.22
CA ALA A 14 23.36 -19.95 7.88
C ALA A 14 22.27 -19.89 6.80
N THR A 15 21.79 -21.05 6.39
CA THR A 15 20.56 -21.14 5.61
C THR A 15 19.45 -20.56 6.51
N VAL A 16 18.95 -19.39 6.17
CA VAL A 16 17.77 -18.83 6.85
C VAL A 16 16.61 -19.75 6.49
N CYS A 17 16.28 -20.68 7.39
CA CYS A 17 15.02 -21.41 7.28
C CYS A 17 13.90 -20.41 7.46
N ALA A 18 12.97 -20.35 6.50
CA ALA A 18 11.72 -19.61 6.63
C ALA A 18 11.04 -20.01 7.95
N GLU A 19 10.74 -19.04 8.82
CA GLU A 19 10.05 -19.30 10.10
C GLU A 19 8.61 -18.85 9.95
N GLU A 20 7.75 -19.79 9.55
CA GLU A 20 6.33 -19.56 9.41
C GLU A 20 5.67 -19.27 10.78
N LEU A 21 4.80 -18.27 10.81
CA LEU A 21 3.99 -17.95 11.99
C LEU A 21 2.84 -18.94 12.16
N PRO A 22 2.40 -19.19 13.41
CA PRO A 22 1.21 -20.00 13.67
C PRO A 22 0.00 -19.46 12.92
N ARG A 23 -0.67 -20.34 12.15
CA ARG A 23 -1.80 -19.96 11.33
C ARG A 23 -3.02 -19.59 12.17
N LYS A 24 -3.54 -18.39 11.99
CA LYS A 24 -4.78 -17.87 12.58
C LYS A 24 -5.95 -17.93 11.58
N ALA A 25 -5.67 -17.73 10.29
CA ALA A 25 -6.67 -17.72 9.24
C ALA A 25 -7.27 -19.13 9.02
N LYS A 26 -8.60 -19.20 8.87
CA LYS A 26 -9.33 -20.48 8.64
C LYS A 26 -9.45 -20.85 7.17
N GLY A 27 -9.19 -19.91 6.24
CA GLY A 27 -9.32 -20.11 4.80
C GLY A 27 -8.18 -20.90 4.19
N PRO A 28 -8.28 -21.27 2.89
CA PRO A 28 -7.21 -21.93 2.18
C PRO A 28 -5.99 -21.00 2.03
N ARG A 29 -4.82 -21.59 1.91
CA ARG A 29 -3.59 -20.86 1.56
C ARG A 29 -3.59 -20.48 0.09
N GLU A 30 -2.76 -19.51 -0.25
CA GLU A 30 -2.49 -19.22 -1.66
C GLU A 30 -1.86 -20.42 -2.35
N SER A 31 -2.23 -20.61 -3.61
CA SER A 31 -1.63 -21.58 -4.48
C SER A 31 -1.68 -21.10 -5.93
N TYR A 32 -0.66 -21.43 -6.70
CA TYR A 32 -0.51 -21.07 -8.12
C TYR A 32 0.02 -22.25 -8.91
N PRO A 33 -0.45 -22.46 -10.16
CA PRO A 33 0.00 -23.60 -10.97
C PRO A 33 1.49 -23.51 -11.35
N ASN A 34 2.05 -22.31 -11.47
CA ASN A 34 3.39 -22.07 -12.01
C ASN A 34 4.32 -21.35 -11.02
N ALA A 35 3.97 -21.32 -9.73
CA ALA A 35 4.79 -20.65 -8.73
C ALA A 35 4.67 -21.30 -7.35
N ASP A 36 5.77 -21.32 -6.62
CA ASP A 36 5.81 -21.69 -5.20
C ASP A 36 5.31 -20.52 -4.35
N VAL A 37 4.62 -20.82 -3.26
CA VAL A 37 4.24 -19.85 -2.24
C VAL A 37 5.01 -20.16 -0.97
N ILE A 38 5.82 -19.22 -0.52
CA ILE A 38 6.63 -19.31 0.69
C ILE A 38 5.97 -18.43 1.75
N TYR A 39 5.65 -19.03 2.90
CA TYR A 39 5.21 -18.33 4.10
C TYR A 39 6.40 -18.20 5.05
N ASP A 40 6.68 -16.99 5.46
CA ASP A 40 7.81 -16.64 6.31
C ASP A 40 7.40 -15.53 7.27
N SER A 41 8.31 -15.06 8.11
CA SER A 41 8.11 -13.93 8.99
C SER A 41 9.26 -12.92 8.91
N VAL A 42 8.91 -11.66 9.12
CA VAL A 42 9.85 -10.55 9.25
C VAL A 42 9.66 -9.92 10.63
N THR A 43 10.75 -9.78 11.38
CA THR A 43 10.71 -9.10 12.68
C THR A 43 10.74 -7.59 12.47
N ALA A 44 9.69 -6.91 12.91
CA ALA A 44 9.60 -5.45 12.92
C ALA A 44 10.47 -4.86 14.08
N PRO A 45 10.81 -3.56 14.03
CA PRO A 45 11.64 -2.94 15.06
C PRO A 45 11.07 -2.98 16.49
N ASP A 46 9.77 -3.12 16.64
CA ASP A 46 9.08 -3.29 17.93
C ASP A 46 9.10 -4.73 18.44
N GLY A 47 9.80 -5.62 17.74
CA GLY A 47 9.94 -7.04 18.08
C GLY A 47 8.82 -7.95 17.60
N LYS A 48 7.73 -7.41 17.03
CA LYS A 48 6.63 -8.22 16.49
C LYS A 48 7.03 -8.88 15.18
N ARG A 49 6.61 -10.12 14.99
CA ARG A 49 6.80 -10.86 13.75
C ARG A 49 5.61 -10.63 12.82
N LEU A 50 5.90 -10.16 11.63
CA LEU A 50 4.93 -9.92 10.57
C LEU A 50 5.01 -11.06 9.56
N ARG A 51 3.86 -11.64 9.20
CA ARG A 51 3.80 -12.69 8.17
C ARG A 51 4.22 -12.12 6.82
N ALA A 52 5.18 -12.76 6.19
CA ALA A 52 5.54 -12.55 4.79
C ALA A 52 4.95 -13.66 3.92
N ILE A 53 4.40 -13.30 2.76
CA ILE A 53 3.92 -14.23 1.73
C ILE A 53 4.66 -13.88 0.45
N ILE A 54 5.46 -14.86 -0.03
CA ILE A 54 6.32 -14.66 -1.18
C ILE A 54 5.92 -15.66 -2.26
N THR A 55 5.62 -15.14 -3.45
CA THR A 55 5.37 -15.99 -4.62
C THR A 55 6.60 -15.98 -5.51
N LYS A 56 7.10 -17.17 -5.81
CA LYS A 56 8.30 -17.38 -6.63
C LYS A 56 7.94 -18.26 -7.83
N PRO A 57 8.16 -17.83 -9.08
CA PRO A 57 7.98 -18.67 -10.25
C PRO A 57 8.81 -19.96 -10.17
N HIS A 58 8.25 -21.08 -10.67
CA HIS A 58 8.97 -22.34 -10.76
C HIS A 58 10.21 -22.23 -11.67
N GLU A 59 11.18 -23.12 -11.47
CA GLU A 59 12.30 -23.40 -12.39
C GLU A 59 13.23 -22.23 -12.73
N THR A 60 13.36 -21.24 -11.86
CA THR A 60 14.33 -20.17 -12.08
C THR A 60 15.66 -20.47 -11.38
N LYS A 61 16.75 -20.48 -12.13
CA LYS A 61 18.14 -20.60 -11.62
C LYS A 61 18.77 -19.25 -11.31
N ALA A 62 18.23 -18.18 -11.86
CA ALA A 62 18.71 -16.81 -11.64
C ALA A 62 17.94 -16.13 -10.50
N LYS A 63 18.56 -15.11 -9.91
CA LYS A 63 17.83 -14.20 -9.03
C LYS A 63 16.81 -13.39 -9.83
N LEU A 64 15.64 -13.18 -9.23
CA LEU A 64 14.52 -12.52 -9.88
C LEU A 64 14.27 -11.13 -9.28
N PRO A 65 13.87 -10.14 -10.07
CA PRO A 65 13.30 -8.91 -9.58
C PRO A 65 12.05 -9.21 -8.74
N VAL A 66 11.73 -8.29 -7.85
CA VAL A 66 10.61 -8.46 -6.92
C VAL A 66 9.64 -7.28 -6.99
N ILE A 67 8.34 -7.61 -7.01
CA ILE A 67 7.26 -6.67 -6.76
C ILE A 67 7.02 -6.67 -5.25
N PHE A 68 7.22 -5.53 -4.60
CA PHE A 68 7.03 -5.33 -3.16
C PHE A 68 5.74 -4.57 -2.91
N LEU A 69 4.80 -5.17 -2.18
CA LEU A 69 3.50 -4.57 -1.89
C LEU A 69 3.56 -3.60 -0.71
N THR A 70 3.03 -2.39 -0.89
CA THR A 70 2.55 -1.51 0.18
C THR A 70 1.02 -1.50 0.16
N GLY A 71 0.41 -1.95 1.25
CA GLY A 71 -1.01 -2.25 1.30
C GLY A 71 -1.90 -1.03 1.59
N TRP A 72 -3.17 -1.28 1.60
CA TRP A 72 -4.27 -0.33 1.82
C TRP A 72 -4.54 -0.05 3.31
N LEU A 73 -5.54 0.79 3.59
CA LEU A 73 -5.82 1.30 4.93
C LEU A 73 -6.39 0.23 5.88
N SER A 74 -7.40 -0.55 5.44
CA SER A 74 -8.13 -1.47 6.30
C SER A 74 -7.27 -2.61 6.89
N CYS A 75 -7.75 -3.23 7.95
CA CYS A 75 -7.08 -4.28 8.71
C CYS A 75 -7.26 -5.68 8.08
N ASP A 76 -7.25 -5.75 6.75
CA ASP A 76 -7.38 -7.00 6.01
C ASP A 76 -6.03 -7.66 5.77
N SER A 77 -6.04 -8.98 5.61
CA SER A 77 -4.89 -9.74 5.20
C SER A 77 -4.58 -9.53 3.72
N VAL A 78 -3.29 -9.59 3.36
CA VAL A 78 -2.82 -9.58 1.95
C VAL A 78 -2.85 -10.97 1.32
N GLU A 79 -3.31 -11.99 2.03
CA GLU A 79 -3.45 -13.35 1.50
C GLU A 79 -4.58 -13.41 0.47
N ALA A 80 -4.29 -13.93 -0.72
CA ALA A 80 -5.21 -14.00 -1.85
C ALA A 80 -5.39 -15.46 -2.33
N PRO A 81 -6.23 -16.26 -1.65
CA PRO A 81 -6.46 -17.66 -2.02
C PRO A 81 -7.13 -17.79 -3.40
N ALA A 82 -7.12 -19.01 -3.97
CA ALA A 82 -7.58 -19.25 -5.33
C ALA A 82 -9.07 -18.94 -5.55
N ASP A 83 -9.87 -19.03 -4.50
CA ASP A 83 -11.31 -18.77 -4.53
C ASP A 83 -11.68 -17.32 -4.13
N THR A 84 -10.70 -16.43 -3.98
CA THR A 84 -10.96 -15.03 -3.61
C THR A 84 -11.93 -14.36 -4.59
N LYS A 85 -12.87 -13.60 -4.04
CA LYS A 85 -13.79 -12.72 -4.80
C LYS A 85 -13.43 -11.25 -4.62
N ASP A 86 -12.53 -10.98 -3.71
CA ASP A 86 -12.02 -9.63 -3.49
C ASP A 86 -11.18 -9.16 -4.68
N THR A 87 -11.48 -7.98 -5.19
CA THR A 87 -10.85 -7.48 -6.41
C THR A 87 -9.38 -7.12 -6.22
N ILE A 88 -8.99 -6.63 -5.04
CA ILE A 88 -7.58 -6.42 -4.75
C ILE A 88 -6.84 -7.77 -4.64
N GLY A 89 -7.47 -8.79 -4.07
CA GLY A 89 -6.98 -10.16 -4.08
C GLY A 89 -6.78 -10.69 -5.52
N LEU A 90 -7.70 -10.39 -6.45
CA LEU A 90 -7.54 -10.74 -7.86
C LEU A 90 -6.37 -10.01 -8.52
N ILE A 91 -6.14 -8.73 -8.19
CA ILE A 91 -4.96 -7.98 -8.64
C ILE A 91 -3.68 -8.64 -8.11
N LEU A 92 -3.62 -8.95 -6.82
CA LEU A 92 -2.45 -9.60 -6.21
C LEU A 92 -2.18 -10.97 -6.83
N ARG A 93 -3.22 -11.76 -7.12
CA ARG A 93 -3.08 -13.04 -7.83
C ARG A 93 -2.56 -12.86 -9.26
N GLY A 94 -2.96 -11.81 -9.95
CA GLY A 94 -2.42 -11.47 -11.27
C GLY A 94 -0.94 -11.11 -11.21
N LEU A 95 -0.56 -10.25 -10.27
CA LEU A 95 0.85 -9.87 -10.06
C LEU A 95 1.72 -11.05 -9.62
N ALA A 96 1.20 -11.95 -8.79
CA ALA A 96 1.90 -13.17 -8.36
C ALA A 96 2.25 -14.13 -9.53
N GLN A 97 1.57 -13.98 -10.65
CA GLN A 97 1.79 -14.78 -11.86
C GLN A 97 2.52 -14.00 -12.96
N THR A 98 3.10 -12.84 -12.65
CA THR A 98 3.89 -12.05 -13.60
C THR A 98 5.18 -12.79 -13.94
N PRO A 99 5.41 -13.14 -15.23
CA PRO A 99 6.59 -13.90 -15.61
C PRO A 99 7.89 -13.18 -15.23
N GLY A 100 8.82 -13.91 -14.63
CA GLY A 100 10.13 -13.38 -14.28
C GLY A 100 10.17 -12.45 -13.08
N PHE A 101 9.09 -12.35 -12.27
CA PHE A 101 9.04 -11.59 -11.03
C PHE A 101 8.64 -12.45 -9.83
N CYS A 102 9.23 -12.17 -8.68
CA CYS A 102 8.64 -12.56 -7.40
C CYS A 102 7.60 -11.51 -6.97
N LEU A 103 6.60 -11.92 -6.20
CA LEU A 103 5.74 -10.99 -5.46
C LEU A 103 6.01 -11.18 -3.96
N PHE A 104 6.33 -10.09 -3.27
CA PHE A 104 6.57 -10.07 -1.83
C PHE A 104 5.52 -9.20 -1.14
N LYS A 105 4.81 -9.78 -0.20
CA LYS A 105 3.74 -9.15 0.57
C LYS A 105 3.96 -9.39 2.05
N ILE A 106 3.62 -8.41 2.89
CA ILE A 106 3.52 -8.62 4.34
C ILE A 106 2.11 -8.29 4.83
N ASP A 107 1.62 -9.05 5.78
CA ASP A 107 0.49 -8.64 6.60
C ASP A 107 0.93 -7.60 7.63
N LYS A 108 0.14 -6.55 7.76
CA LYS A 108 0.32 -5.52 8.79
C LYS A 108 0.22 -6.13 10.20
N PRO A 109 0.70 -5.45 11.25
CA PRO A 109 0.51 -5.88 12.62
C PRO A 109 -0.97 -6.22 12.90
N GLY A 110 -1.23 -7.42 13.46
CA GLY A 110 -2.55 -7.90 13.78
C GLY A 110 -3.42 -8.38 12.61
N CYS A 111 -2.93 -8.29 11.37
CA CYS A 111 -3.61 -8.82 10.19
C CYS A 111 -3.11 -10.23 9.84
N GLY A 112 -3.95 -11.06 9.24
CA GLY A 112 -3.61 -12.44 8.90
C GLY A 112 -2.99 -13.18 10.08
N ASP A 113 -1.81 -13.78 9.88
CA ASP A 113 -1.09 -14.48 10.94
C ASP A 113 -0.06 -13.59 11.67
N SER A 114 0.10 -12.30 11.28
CA SER A 114 1.00 -11.36 11.93
C SER A 114 0.68 -11.14 13.41
N GLU A 115 1.71 -10.95 14.22
CA GLU A 115 1.56 -10.57 15.62
C GLU A 115 1.08 -9.11 15.73
N GLY A 116 0.53 -8.74 16.89
CA GLY A 116 0.04 -7.38 17.16
C GLY A 116 -1.46 -7.23 17.05
N ASP A 117 -1.90 -5.97 16.97
CA ASP A 117 -3.30 -5.56 16.85
C ASP A 117 -3.39 -4.35 15.91
N CYS A 118 -4.03 -4.53 14.77
CA CYS A 118 -4.17 -3.50 13.75
C CYS A 118 -4.96 -2.28 14.26
N SER A 119 -5.95 -2.52 15.14
CA SER A 119 -6.76 -1.45 15.73
C SER A 119 -6.00 -0.56 16.72
N GLN A 120 -4.81 -1.00 17.16
CA GLN A 120 -3.92 -0.26 18.06
C GLN A 120 -2.62 0.21 17.39
N THR A 121 -2.41 -0.18 16.12
CA THR A 121 -1.16 0.13 15.41
C THR A 121 -1.24 1.50 14.76
N ASP A 122 -0.32 2.40 15.13
CA ASP A 122 -0.16 3.69 14.47
C ASP A 122 0.59 3.57 13.13
N PHE A 123 0.58 4.65 12.33
CA PHE A 123 1.18 4.63 10.99
C PHE A 123 2.71 4.46 11.04
N ASN A 124 3.40 5.08 12.00
CA ASN A 124 4.85 4.98 12.09
C ASN A 124 5.31 3.55 12.37
N THR A 125 4.59 2.84 13.24
CA THR A 125 4.81 1.41 13.52
C THR A 125 4.56 0.56 12.27
N GLU A 126 3.48 0.82 11.53
CA GLU A 126 3.19 0.11 10.28
C GLU A 126 4.28 0.36 9.22
N LEU A 127 4.68 1.62 9.01
CA LEU A 127 5.74 1.97 8.06
C LEU A 127 7.09 1.33 8.45
N ALA A 128 7.41 1.27 9.74
CA ALA A 128 8.60 0.59 10.23
C ALA A 128 8.58 -0.92 9.90
N GLY A 129 7.42 -1.56 9.94
CA GLY A 129 7.21 -2.94 9.49
C GLY A 129 7.49 -3.11 8.00
N TYR A 130 6.97 -2.24 7.14
CA TYR A 130 7.27 -2.25 5.70
C TYR A 130 8.76 -2.04 5.40
N ARG A 131 9.43 -1.13 6.12
CA ARG A 131 10.88 -0.91 5.99
C ARG A 131 11.69 -2.13 6.41
N ALA A 132 11.31 -2.79 7.51
CA ALA A 132 11.95 -4.03 7.94
C ALA A 132 11.80 -5.12 6.87
N ALA A 133 10.61 -5.27 6.29
CA ALA A 133 10.32 -6.22 5.22
C ALA A 133 11.12 -5.90 3.94
N PHE A 134 11.21 -4.64 3.56
CA PHE A 134 12.04 -4.21 2.42
C PHE A 134 13.51 -4.58 2.62
N ARG A 135 14.07 -4.35 3.81
CA ARG A 135 15.44 -4.72 4.17
C ARG A 135 15.65 -6.23 4.21
N ALA A 136 14.61 -7.00 4.53
CA ALA A 136 14.67 -8.46 4.57
C ALA A 136 14.76 -9.10 3.18
N LEU A 137 14.42 -8.41 2.08
CA LEU A 137 14.46 -8.94 0.72
C LEU A 137 15.83 -9.52 0.35
N LYS A 138 16.92 -8.93 0.83
CA LYS A 138 18.30 -9.41 0.58
C LYS A 138 18.61 -10.78 1.19
N ASN A 139 17.80 -11.25 2.13
CA ASN A 139 17.99 -12.54 2.79
C ASN A 139 17.47 -13.71 1.95
N TYR A 140 16.69 -13.44 0.90
CA TYR A 140 16.14 -14.45 -0.01
C TYR A 140 17.07 -14.62 -1.21
N GLU A 141 17.77 -15.76 -1.30
CA GLU A 141 18.78 -16.02 -2.33
C GLU A 141 18.25 -15.92 -3.77
N PHE A 142 16.94 -16.18 -3.96
CA PHE A 142 16.27 -16.10 -5.26
C PHE A 142 15.79 -14.70 -5.63
N ILE A 143 15.89 -13.70 -4.73
CA ILE A 143 15.50 -12.30 -5.00
C ILE A 143 16.75 -11.50 -5.40
N ASP A 144 16.65 -10.75 -6.50
CA ASP A 144 17.56 -9.69 -6.83
C ASP A 144 17.16 -8.41 -6.11
N SER A 145 17.73 -8.18 -4.94
CA SER A 145 17.44 -7.01 -4.12
C SER A 145 17.95 -5.68 -4.71
N SER A 146 18.58 -5.70 -5.89
CA SER A 146 18.92 -4.50 -6.67
C SER A 146 17.83 -4.15 -7.70
N GLN A 147 16.78 -4.96 -7.82
CA GLN A 147 15.70 -4.82 -8.80
C GLN A 147 14.32 -4.91 -8.11
N ILE A 148 14.00 -3.92 -7.28
CA ILE A 148 12.75 -3.86 -6.53
C ILE A 148 11.78 -2.93 -7.24
N TYR A 149 10.55 -3.40 -7.48
CA TYR A 149 9.42 -2.60 -7.95
C TYR A 149 8.40 -2.49 -6.84
N ILE A 150 8.08 -1.27 -6.38
CA ILE A 150 7.11 -1.08 -5.30
C ILE A 150 5.72 -0.89 -5.89
N PHE A 151 4.80 -1.76 -5.51
CA PHE A 151 3.38 -1.63 -5.84
C PHE A 151 2.60 -1.14 -4.64
N GLY A 152 2.00 0.04 -4.75
CA GLY A 152 1.18 0.65 -3.71
C GLY A 152 -0.30 0.72 -4.10
N SER A 153 -1.17 0.23 -3.22
CA SER A 153 -2.61 0.30 -3.39
C SER A 153 -3.24 1.22 -2.33
N SER A 154 -4.09 2.16 -2.76
CA SER A 154 -4.83 3.06 -1.87
C SER A 154 -3.87 3.85 -0.96
N ASN A 155 -4.00 3.75 0.37
CA ASN A 155 -3.08 4.38 1.32
C ASN A 155 -1.60 4.03 1.01
N GLY A 156 -1.33 2.76 0.69
CA GLY A 156 -0.01 2.29 0.30
C GLY A 156 0.54 2.96 -0.96
N GLY A 157 -0.33 3.37 -1.88
CA GLY A 157 0.03 4.15 -3.06
C GLY A 157 0.57 5.55 -2.71
N GLY A 158 0.11 6.14 -1.62
CA GLY A 158 0.62 7.43 -1.14
C GLY A 158 2.02 7.30 -0.54
N PHE A 159 2.18 6.39 0.44
CA PHE A 159 3.43 6.27 1.20
C PHE A 159 4.49 5.34 0.60
N ALA A 160 4.25 4.72 -0.56
CA ALA A 160 5.21 3.82 -1.22
C ALA A 160 6.62 4.41 -1.33
N SER A 161 6.72 5.70 -1.65
CA SER A 161 7.99 6.44 -1.77
C SER A 161 8.74 6.65 -0.44
N LEU A 162 8.11 6.36 0.71
CA LEU A 162 8.72 6.45 2.05
C LEU A 162 9.36 5.14 2.51
N VAL A 163 9.11 4.03 1.82
CA VAL A 163 9.63 2.71 2.22
C VAL A 163 11.15 2.66 2.11
N PRO A 164 11.79 3.00 0.97
CA PRO A 164 13.23 3.16 0.93
C PRO A 164 13.63 4.45 1.65
N GLU A 165 14.35 4.31 2.75
CA GLU A 165 14.67 5.42 3.66
C GLU A 165 16.00 6.12 3.31
N THR A 166 16.99 5.34 2.87
CA THR A 166 18.32 5.83 2.53
C THR A 166 18.52 5.89 1.01
N ASP A 167 19.51 6.67 0.56
CA ASP A 167 19.89 6.72 -0.85
C ASP A 167 20.29 5.34 -1.40
N ALA A 168 20.95 4.52 -0.56
CA ALA A 168 21.33 3.16 -0.92
C ALA A 168 20.11 2.25 -1.12
N GLU A 169 19.06 2.40 -0.30
CA GLU A 169 17.80 1.69 -0.45
C GLU A 169 17.03 2.21 -1.67
N GLN A 170 17.02 3.51 -1.90
CA GLN A 170 16.38 4.10 -3.10
C GLN A 170 17.05 3.60 -4.39
N ALA A 171 18.36 3.41 -4.40
CA ALA A 171 19.11 2.86 -5.54
C ALA A 171 18.73 1.39 -5.88
N GLN A 172 18.11 0.66 -4.96
CA GLN A 172 17.60 -0.70 -5.18
C GLN A 172 16.23 -0.70 -5.91
N VAL A 173 15.50 0.41 -5.84
CA VAL A 173 14.17 0.53 -6.47
C VAL A 173 14.35 0.85 -7.95
N ARG A 174 13.65 0.10 -8.80
CA ARG A 174 13.64 0.24 -10.26
C ARG A 174 12.35 0.86 -10.81
N GLY A 175 11.31 0.93 -10.01
CA GLY A 175 10.08 1.58 -10.40
C GLY A 175 8.99 1.49 -9.35
N TYR A 176 7.96 2.29 -9.58
CA TYR A 176 6.76 2.34 -8.74
C TYR A 176 5.51 2.11 -9.58
N ILE A 177 4.55 1.39 -9.03
CA ILE A 177 3.18 1.31 -9.53
C ILE A 177 2.27 1.75 -8.40
N THR A 178 1.31 2.64 -8.66
CA THR A 178 0.29 3.00 -7.67
C THR A 178 -1.11 2.86 -8.26
N ILE A 179 -2.07 2.41 -7.46
CA ILE A 179 -3.50 2.44 -7.78
C ILE A 179 -4.20 3.24 -6.70
N GLY A 180 -4.87 4.34 -7.08
CA GLY A 180 -5.63 5.17 -6.15
C GLY A 180 -4.77 5.70 -5.00
N GLY A 181 -3.56 6.21 -5.31
CA GLY A 181 -2.68 6.83 -4.33
C GLY A 181 -3.12 8.23 -3.95
N TRP A 182 -2.58 8.75 -2.85
CA TRP A 182 -2.79 10.11 -2.34
C TRP A 182 -1.46 10.81 -2.09
N VAL A 183 -1.46 12.15 -2.10
CA VAL A 183 -0.22 12.94 -1.94
C VAL A 183 -0.42 14.27 -1.21
N LYS A 184 -1.64 14.76 -1.15
CA LYS A 184 -2.03 15.93 -0.35
C LYS A 184 -1.84 15.63 1.14
N THR A 185 -1.98 16.63 2.01
CA THR A 185 -2.07 16.36 3.44
C THR A 185 -3.29 15.51 3.75
N TRP A 186 -3.25 14.74 4.83
CA TRP A 186 -4.41 13.90 5.18
C TRP A 186 -5.66 14.74 5.46
N PHE A 187 -5.47 15.95 5.99
CA PHE A 187 -6.55 16.92 6.21
C PHE A 187 -7.23 17.34 4.89
N GLU A 188 -6.46 17.67 3.86
CA GLU A 188 -7.01 17.99 2.53
C GLU A 188 -7.73 16.79 1.93
N HIS A 189 -7.11 15.59 2.01
CA HIS A 189 -7.72 14.34 1.52
C HIS A 189 -9.07 14.08 2.18
N MET A 190 -9.17 14.23 3.52
CA MET A 190 -10.42 14.04 4.25
C MET A 190 -11.51 15.03 3.82
N LEU A 191 -11.18 16.28 3.58
CA LEU A 191 -12.14 17.28 3.08
C LEU A 191 -12.59 16.98 1.65
N ASP A 192 -11.69 16.52 0.80
CA ASP A 192 -12.00 16.16 -0.58
C ASP A 192 -12.92 14.93 -0.66
N ILE A 193 -12.66 13.88 0.12
CA ILE A 193 -13.55 12.71 0.17
C ILE A 193 -14.93 13.08 0.72
N GLU A 194 -15.00 13.91 1.78
CA GLU A 194 -16.28 14.35 2.34
C GLU A 194 -17.09 15.16 1.32
N ARG A 195 -16.46 16.06 0.58
CA ARG A 195 -17.13 16.83 -0.46
C ARG A 195 -17.73 15.92 -1.53
N ARG A 196 -16.96 14.94 -2.00
CA ARG A 196 -17.46 13.95 -2.97
C ARG A 196 -18.60 13.11 -2.38
N ARG A 197 -18.43 12.63 -1.15
CA ARG A 197 -19.43 11.84 -0.43
C ARG A 197 -20.76 12.57 -0.29
N PHE A 198 -20.76 13.80 0.20
CA PHE A 198 -21.98 14.58 0.38
C PHE A 198 -22.67 14.90 -0.96
N ALA A 199 -21.91 15.17 -2.01
CA ALA A 199 -22.47 15.37 -3.35
C ALA A 199 -23.11 14.09 -3.89
N LEU A 200 -22.47 12.93 -3.70
CA LEU A 200 -23.00 11.61 -4.11
C LEU A 200 -24.22 11.19 -3.28
N MET A 201 -24.32 11.62 -2.03
CA MET A 201 -25.52 11.50 -1.19
C MET A 201 -26.65 12.43 -1.65
N LYS A 202 -26.45 13.24 -2.70
CA LYS A 202 -27.42 14.21 -3.24
C LYS A 202 -27.88 15.26 -2.23
N LYS A 203 -27.05 15.64 -1.27
CA LYS A 203 -27.32 16.78 -0.40
C LYS A 203 -27.46 18.05 -1.23
N ALA A 204 -28.32 18.97 -0.82
CA ALA A 204 -28.42 20.27 -1.46
C ALA A 204 -27.10 21.04 -1.37
N PRO A 205 -26.72 21.87 -2.37
CA PRO A 205 -25.43 22.57 -2.38
C PRO A 205 -25.12 23.38 -1.11
N GLY A 206 -26.14 23.99 -0.50
CA GLY A 206 -26.02 24.69 0.79
C GLY A 206 -25.66 23.74 1.93
N GLU A 207 -26.34 22.60 2.03
CA GLU A 207 -26.07 21.57 3.04
C GLU A 207 -24.68 20.97 2.87
N VAL A 208 -24.22 20.75 1.62
CA VAL A 208 -22.83 20.32 1.37
C VAL A 208 -21.85 21.32 1.93
N THR A 209 -22.07 22.62 1.68
CA THR A 209 -21.18 23.69 2.18
C THR A 209 -21.15 23.71 3.71
N ASP A 210 -22.29 23.60 4.37
CA ASP A 210 -22.33 23.62 5.84
C ASP A 210 -21.74 22.34 6.45
N SER A 211 -21.97 21.18 5.83
CA SER A 211 -21.31 19.93 6.25
C SER A 211 -19.78 20.00 6.09
N ILE A 212 -19.27 20.64 5.03
CA ILE A 212 -17.80 20.83 4.86
C ILE A 212 -17.24 21.80 5.90
N LYS A 213 -17.96 22.87 6.29
CA LYS A 213 -17.54 23.74 7.40
C LYS A 213 -17.42 22.95 8.70
N GLY A 214 -18.41 22.12 9.00
CA GLY A 214 -18.39 21.23 10.17
C GLY A 214 -17.20 20.26 10.12
N ALA A 215 -17.02 19.54 8.99
CA ALA A 215 -15.89 18.64 8.79
C ALA A 215 -14.54 19.36 8.91
N THR A 216 -14.42 20.59 8.37
CA THR A 216 -13.20 21.41 8.51
C THR A 216 -12.89 21.68 9.99
N THR A 217 -13.90 22.04 10.78
CA THR A 217 -13.72 22.30 12.21
C THR A 217 -13.29 21.02 12.94
N LEU A 218 -14.01 19.90 12.74
CA LEU A 218 -13.73 18.63 13.39
C LEU A 218 -12.33 18.10 13.05
N TYR A 219 -12.00 18.06 11.76
CA TYR A 219 -10.74 17.51 11.29
C TYR A 219 -9.55 18.39 11.62
N TYR A 220 -9.71 19.73 11.64
CA TYR A 220 -8.67 20.63 12.09
C TYR A 220 -8.32 20.39 13.56
N GLU A 221 -9.31 20.32 14.43
CA GLU A 221 -9.10 20.07 15.86
C GLU A 221 -8.47 18.68 16.10
N TRP A 222 -8.92 17.66 15.38
CA TRP A 222 -8.39 16.31 15.52
C TRP A 222 -6.99 16.15 14.90
N LEU A 223 -6.83 16.45 13.60
CA LEU A 223 -5.62 16.12 12.84
C LEU A 223 -4.49 17.15 13.07
N ILE A 224 -4.82 18.43 13.19
CA ILE A 224 -3.83 19.50 13.32
C ILE A 224 -3.55 19.82 14.80
N ASN A 225 -4.60 20.02 15.60
CA ASN A 225 -4.45 20.34 17.02
C ASN A 225 -4.26 19.10 17.91
N GLY A 226 -4.43 17.89 17.38
CA GLY A 226 -4.17 16.63 18.08
C GLY A 226 -5.20 16.26 19.15
N ARG A 227 -6.37 16.92 19.17
CA ARG A 227 -7.44 16.66 20.14
C ARG A 227 -8.12 15.32 19.87
N SER A 228 -8.68 14.70 20.90
CA SER A 228 -9.53 13.53 20.71
C SER A 228 -10.89 13.91 20.11
N VAL A 229 -11.44 13.05 19.25
CA VAL A 229 -12.77 13.27 18.67
C VAL A 229 -13.84 13.33 19.76
N SER A 230 -13.71 12.52 20.81
CA SER A 230 -14.66 12.53 21.94
C SER A 230 -14.71 13.87 22.70
N GLU A 231 -13.56 14.53 22.91
CA GLU A 231 -13.52 15.86 23.52
C GLU A 231 -14.15 16.92 22.61
N ILE A 232 -13.84 16.85 21.30
CA ILE A 232 -14.38 17.78 20.31
C ILE A 232 -15.92 17.65 20.25
N LEU A 233 -16.44 16.45 20.14
CA LEU A 233 -17.89 16.20 20.05
C LEU A 233 -18.64 16.48 21.37
N LYS A 234 -17.97 16.39 22.51
CA LYS A 234 -18.53 16.81 23.78
C LYS A 234 -18.72 18.34 23.85
N GLU A 235 -17.79 19.11 23.30
CA GLU A 235 -17.85 20.59 23.27
C GLU A 235 -18.73 21.09 22.13
N LYS A 236 -18.76 20.39 20.99
CA LYS A 236 -19.47 20.77 19.75
C LYS A 236 -20.30 19.60 19.25
N PRO A 237 -21.39 19.25 19.93
CA PRO A 237 -22.20 18.07 19.58
C PRO A 237 -22.81 18.13 18.18
N GLU A 238 -22.99 19.32 17.62
CA GLU A 238 -23.46 19.52 16.24
C GLU A 238 -22.51 18.95 15.19
N LEU A 239 -21.25 18.70 15.53
CA LEU A 239 -20.28 18.08 14.62
C LEU A 239 -20.42 16.56 14.52
N ALA A 240 -21.29 15.94 15.33
CA ALA A 240 -21.49 14.49 15.30
C ALA A 240 -22.01 14.00 13.93
N ASP A 241 -22.79 14.83 13.22
CA ASP A 241 -23.35 14.49 11.91
C ASP A 241 -22.29 14.40 10.79
N VAL A 242 -21.09 14.95 11.01
CA VAL A 242 -19.97 14.86 10.06
C VAL A 242 -18.94 13.80 10.45
N TRP A 243 -19.06 13.20 11.64
CA TRP A 243 -18.19 12.09 12.03
C TRP A 243 -18.68 10.77 11.40
N PRO A 244 -17.86 10.08 10.57
CA PRO A 244 -18.33 8.95 9.77
C PRO A 244 -18.57 7.66 10.56
N GLU A 245 -17.91 7.47 11.71
CA GLU A 245 -17.99 6.22 12.52
C GLU A 245 -19.09 6.26 13.59
N GLY A 246 -19.93 7.28 13.59
CA GLY A 246 -21.07 7.39 14.49
C GLY A 246 -20.65 7.37 15.96
N LYS A 247 -20.88 6.25 16.68
CA LYS A 247 -20.57 6.13 18.12
C LYS A 247 -19.13 5.79 18.42
N ASP A 248 -18.39 5.21 17.47
CA ASP A 248 -16.96 4.96 17.65
C ASP A 248 -16.19 6.27 17.46
N GLN A 249 -15.64 6.78 18.55
CA GLN A 249 -14.86 8.02 18.60
C GLN A 249 -13.37 7.76 18.85
N ALA A 250 -12.96 6.49 18.82
CA ALA A 250 -11.57 6.05 19.04
C ALA A 250 -10.91 5.54 17.76
N HIS A 251 -11.72 5.11 16.79
CA HIS A 251 -11.23 4.56 15.52
C HIS A 251 -11.92 5.21 14.32
N LEU A 252 -11.23 5.12 13.17
CA LEU A 252 -11.76 5.41 11.85
C LEU A 252 -11.34 4.25 10.93
N TYR A 253 -12.30 3.61 10.26
CA TYR A 253 -12.04 2.40 9.44
C TYR A 253 -11.24 1.32 10.15
N GLY A 254 -11.51 1.10 11.45
CA GLY A 254 -10.83 0.12 12.28
C GLY A 254 -9.40 0.47 12.70
N ARG A 255 -8.90 1.67 12.40
CA ARG A 255 -7.57 2.17 12.77
C ARG A 255 -7.67 3.18 13.91
N PRO A 256 -6.69 3.24 14.83
CA PRO A 256 -6.73 4.23 15.91
C PRO A 256 -6.57 5.65 15.33
N LEU A 257 -7.18 6.63 15.97
CA LEU A 257 -7.12 8.03 15.50
C LEU A 257 -5.69 8.57 15.38
N LYS A 258 -4.76 8.06 16.19
CA LYS A 258 -3.33 8.37 16.13
C LYS A 258 -2.70 8.02 14.78
N PHE A 259 -3.18 6.95 14.11
CA PHE A 259 -2.73 6.57 12.77
C PHE A 259 -2.87 7.72 11.77
N TYR A 260 -4.01 8.39 11.79
CA TYR A 260 -4.30 9.52 10.88
C TYR A 260 -3.57 10.79 11.25
N GLN A 261 -3.36 11.04 12.55
CA GLN A 261 -2.52 12.15 13.00
C GLN A 261 -1.06 11.97 12.55
N ASP A 262 -0.60 10.74 12.40
CA ASP A 262 0.74 10.47 11.84
C ASP A 262 0.75 10.63 10.33
N LEU A 263 -0.29 10.18 9.60
CA LEU A 263 -0.44 10.45 8.16
C LEU A 263 -0.43 11.95 7.88
N GLN A 264 -1.09 12.77 8.73
CA GLN A 264 -1.13 14.22 8.59
C GLN A 264 0.25 14.89 8.63
N LYS A 265 1.22 14.28 9.32
CA LYS A 265 2.59 14.81 9.45
C LYS A 265 3.49 14.50 8.25
N LEU A 266 3.04 13.67 7.33
CA LEU A 266 3.82 13.27 6.17
C LEU A 266 3.94 14.40 5.16
N ASN A 267 5.12 14.51 4.55
CA ASN A 267 5.33 15.34 3.37
C ASN A 267 5.53 14.41 2.14
N LEU A 268 4.42 13.88 1.63
CA LEU A 268 4.43 12.96 0.50
C LEU A 268 4.85 13.66 -0.80
N ALA A 269 4.53 14.94 -0.97
CA ALA A 269 4.97 15.74 -2.10
C ALA A 269 6.51 15.76 -2.19
N ALA A 270 7.19 16.04 -1.06
CA ALA A 270 8.65 15.98 -1.02
C ALA A 270 9.20 14.56 -1.21
N ALA A 271 8.51 13.53 -0.72
CA ALA A 271 8.92 12.14 -0.90
C ALA A 271 8.84 11.72 -2.39
N TRP A 272 7.73 11.98 -3.06
CA TRP A 272 7.55 11.67 -4.48
C TRP A 272 8.46 12.52 -5.38
N SER A 273 8.78 13.75 -5.00
CA SER A 273 9.74 14.59 -5.73
C SER A 273 11.17 14.02 -5.74
N ARG A 274 11.53 13.15 -4.81
CA ARG A 274 12.85 12.46 -4.81
C ARG A 274 12.90 11.23 -5.71
N VAL A 275 11.76 10.72 -6.17
CA VAL A 275 11.69 9.55 -7.06
C VAL A 275 12.23 9.93 -8.44
N LYS A 276 13.26 9.20 -8.91
CA LYS A 276 13.93 9.42 -10.20
C LYS A 276 13.79 8.23 -11.15
N VAL A 277 13.12 7.18 -10.71
CA VAL A 277 12.89 5.95 -11.46
C VAL A 277 11.50 5.97 -12.11
N PRO A 278 11.24 5.11 -13.11
CA PRO A 278 9.93 5.02 -13.75
C PRO A 278 8.80 4.80 -12.75
N ALA A 279 7.67 5.49 -12.95
CA ALA A 279 6.48 5.34 -12.14
C ALA A 279 5.21 5.24 -12.99
N LEU A 280 4.38 4.23 -12.75
CA LEU A 280 3.06 4.06 -13.34
C LEU A 280 2.01 4.42 -12.29
N ILE A 281 1.29 5.51 -12.52
CA ILE A 281 0.29 6.05 -11.59
C ILE A 281 -1.09 5.79 -12.18
N LEU A 282 -1.82 4.86 -11.58
CA LEU A 282 -3.14 4.42 -12.03
C LEU A 282 -4.23 5.02 -11.15
N HIS A 283 -5.30 5.48 -11.78
CA HIS A 283 -6.49 6.01 -11.11
C HIS A 283 -7.74 5.47 -11.77
N GLY A 284 -8.70 5.01 -10.98
CA GLY A 284 -10.00 4.58 -11.50
C GLY A 284 -10.90 5.79 -11.76
N GLN A 285 -11.51 5.88 -12.94
CA GLN A 285 -12.42 6.97 -13.31
C GLN A 285 -13.55 7.17 -12.28
N TYR A 286 -14.02 6.08 -11.66
CA TYR A 286 -15.09 6.09 -10.67
C TYR A 286 -14.59 5.87 -9.24
N ASP A 287 -13.30 6.17 -8.99
CA ASP A 287 -12.75 6.21 -7.64
C ASP A 287 -13.24 7.47 -6.91
N TRP A 288 -14.25 7.30 -6.05
CA TRP A 288 -14.79 8.40 -5.25
C TRP A 288 -14.02 8.60 -3.93
N ILE A 289 -13.19 7.61 -3.54
CA ILE A 289 -12.39 7.63 -2.30
C ILE A 289 -11.14 8.47 -2.50
N MET A 290 -10.28 8.07 -3.44
CA MET A 290 -9.08 8.84 -3.77
C MET A 290 -9.38 9.85 -4.88
N GLY A 291 -8.80 11.05 -4.76
CA GLY A 291 -8.96 12.09 -5.78
C GLY A 291 -8.12 11.80 -7.01
N ARG A 292 -8.67 12.00 -8.21
CA ARG A 292 -7.91 11.95 -9.47
C ARG A 292 -6.70 12.88 -9.41
N GLU A 293 -6.90 14.07 -8.85
CA GLU A 293 -5.87 15.09 -8.71
C GLU A 293 -4.68 14.61 -7.87
N ASP A 294 -4.90 13.80 -6.82
CA ASP A 294 -3.80 13.22 -6.05
C ASP A 294 -2.87 12.37 -6.91
N SER A 295 -3.45 11.52 -7.76
CA SER A 295 -2.70 10.67 -8.68
C SER A 295 -1.96 11.50 -9.75
N GLU A 296 -2.58 12.56 -10.28
CA GLU A 296 -1.94 13.49 -11.21
C GLU A 296 -0.78 14.24 -10.55
N LEU A 297 -0.95 14.71 -9.30
CA LEU A 297 0.09 15.38 -8.53
C LEU A 297 1.29 14.46 -8.26
N ILE A 298 1.07 13.18 -7.93
CA ILE A 298 2.18 12.21 -7.81
C ILE A 298 3.01 12.19 -9.09
N ALA A 299 2.36 12.05 -10.24
CA ALA A 299 3.05 12.03 -11.54
C ALA A 299 3.78 13.37 -11.83
N GLN A 300 3.17 14.50 -11.48
CA GLN A 300 3.78 15.81 -11.63
C GLN A 300 5.03 15.98 -10.75
N TYR A 301 4.98 15.58 -9.48
CA TYR A 301 6.13 15.68 -8.57
C TYR A 301 7.30 14.81 -9.01
N VAL A 302 7.06 13.61 -9.49
CA VAL A 302 8.11 12.76 -10.07
C VAL A 302 8.69 13.43 -11.33
N ASN A 303 7.83 13.87 -12.24
CA ASN A 303 8.28 14.47 -13.52
C ASN A 303 8.95 15.83 -13.37
N ALA A 304 8.71 16.55 -12.28
CA ALA A 304 9.39 17.82 -12.00
C ALA A 304 10.91 17.64 -11.84
N ASN A 305 11.36 16.51 -11.29
CA ASN A 305 12.78 16.21 -11.04
C ASN A 305 13.34 15.10 -11.95
N ALA A 306 12.49 14.34 -12.61
CA ALA A 306 12.84 13.28 -13.56
C ALA A 306 11.86 13.32 -14.74
N PRO A 307 12.01 14.26 -15.71
CA PRO A 307 11.05 14.46 -16.78
C PRO A 307 10.77 13.18 -17.59
N GLY A 308 9.48 12.85 -17.75
CA GLY A 308 9.04 11.67 -18.50
C GLY A 308 9.17 10.33 -17.74
N SER A 309 9.59 10.34 -16.47
CA SER A 309 9.69 9.12 -15.66
C SER A 309 8.34 8.64 -15.14
N ALA A 310 7.40 9.52 -14.82
CA ALA A 310 6.07 9.12 -14.37
C ALA A 310 5.03 9.22 -15.48
N ARG A 311 4.19 8.19 -15.58
CA ARG A 311 3.03 8.13 -16.46
C ARG A 311 1.76 8.03 -15.62
N PHE A 312 0.88 9.01 -15.71
CA PHE A 312 -0.49 8.93 -15.21
C PHE A 312 -1.40 8.23 -16.21
N VAL A 313 -2.25 7.32 -15.73
CA VAL A 313 -3.25 6.61 -16.52
C VAL A 313 -4.56 6.56 -15.76
N GLU A 314 -5.59 7.21 -16.30
CA GLU A 314 -6.96 7.00 -15.85
C GLU A 314 -7.51 5.72 -16.47
N VAL A 315 -8.02 4.82 -15.63
CA VAL A 315 -8.63 3.56 -16.07
C VAL A 315 -10.14 3.78 -16.16
N PRO A 316 -10.72 3.74 -17.39
CA PRO A 316 -12.15 3.98 -17.58
C PRO A 316 -13.01 3.03 -16.75
N GLU A 317 -14.12 3.54 -16.22
CA GLU A 317 -15.16 2.77 -15.52
C GLU A 317 -14.69 1.99 -14.28
N MET A 318 -13.42 2.14 -13.87
CA MET A 318 -12.86 1.47 -12.70
C MET A 318 -13.15 2.25 -11.42
N GLY A 319 -13.63 1.56 -10.39
CA GLY A 319 -13.72 2.06 -9.02
C GLY A 319 -12.42 1.89 -8.23
N HIS A 320 -12.44 2.27 -6.95
CA HIS A 320 -11.27 2.26 -6.07
C HIS A 320 -10.55 0.91 -5.96
N GLY A 321 -11.29 -0.18 -5.90
CA GLY A 321 -10.73 -1.54 -5.73
C GLY A 321 -10.53 -2.32 -7.04
N GLY A 322 -10.67 -1.71 -8.22
CA GLY A 322 -10.53 -2.42 -9.50
C GLY A 322 -11.85 -2.99 -10.06
N GLN A 323 -13.00 -2.71 -9.44
CA GLN A 323 -14.32 -3.09 -9.94
C GLN A 323 -14.70 -2.20 -11.14
N HIS A 324 -15.40 -2.79 -12.12
CA HIS A 324 -15.91 -2.10 -13.28
C HIS A 324 -17.36 -1.65 -13.06
N TYR A 325 -17.58 -0.35 -12.91
CA TYR A 325 -18.89 0.25 -12.67
C TYR A 325 -19.45 0.97 -13.91
N LEU A 326 -20.76 1.13 -13.96
CA LEU A 326 -21.42 1.92 -15.02
C LEU A 326 -21.48 3.42 -14.70
N SER A 327 -21.29 3.78 -13.44
CA SER A 327 -21.29 5.18 -13.00
C SER A 327 -20.58 5.38 -11.65
N MET A 328 -20.20 6.62 -11.37
CA MET A 328 -19.72 7.03 -10.04
C MET A 328 -20.76 6.75 -8.93
N ALA A 329 -22.05 6.91 -9.23
CA ALA A 329 -23.12 6.64 -8.27
C ALA A 329 -23.23 5.14 -7.93
N ASP A 330 -22.99 4.25 -8.91
CA ASP A 330 -22.96 2.81 -8.67
C ASP A 330 -21.75 2.40 -7.82
N ALA A 331 -20.59 3.01 -8.07
CA ALA A 331 -19.38 2.81 -7.27
C ALA A 331 -19.60 3.29 -5.83
N PHE A 332 -20.20 4.46 -5.64
CA PHE A 332 -20.53 4.99 -4.31
C PHE A 332 -21.55 4.13 -3.55
N ALA A 333 -22.54 3.61 -4.26
CA ALA A 333 -23.55 2.71 -3.67
C ALA A 333 -23.00 1.30 -3.35
N GLY A 334 -21.75 1.01 -3.67
CA GLY A 334 -21.14 -0.31 -3.45
C GLY A 334 -21.86 -1.43 -4.20
N LYS A 335 -22.41 -1.14 -5.39
CA LYS A 335 -23.11 -2.17 -6.17
C LYS A 335 -22.14 -3.29 -6.53
N GLN A 336 -22.65 -4.51 -6.60
CA GLN A 336 -21.88 -5.61 -7.10
C GLN A 336 -21.47 -5.34 -8.55
N ALA A 337 -20.17 -5.38 -8.81
CA ALA A 337 -19.59 -5.09 -10.12
C ALA A 337 -18.49 -6.11 -10.45
N PRO A 338 -18.34 -6.50 -11.74
CA PRO A 338 -17.28 -7.41 -12.15
C PRO A 338 -15.90 -6.77 -11.99
N PHE A 339 -14.88 -7.61 -11.83
CA PHE A 339 -13.49 -7.22 -11.92
C PHE A 339 -13.06 -7.11 -13.38
N ASP A 340 -12.36 -6.03 -13.77
CA ASP A 340 -11.75 -5.92 -15.10
C ASP A 340 -10.26 -6.31 -15.05
N PRO A 341 -9.89 -7.48 -15.60
CA PRO A 341 -8.51 -7.95 -15.59
C PRO A 341 -7.55 -7.11 -16.46
N LYS A 342 -8.03 -6.12 -17.22
CA LYS A 342 -7.18 -5.22 -17.99
C LYS A 342 -6.20 -4.46 -17.10
N ILE A 343 -6.59 -4.15 -15.86
CA ILE A 343 -5.71 -3.48 -14.91
C ILE A 343 -4.44 -4.29 -14.63
N ILE A 344 -4.57 -5.62 -14.50
CA ILE A 344 -3.42 -6.53 -14.30
C ILE A 344 -2.50 -6.44 -15.52
N ARG A 345 -3.04 -6.55 -16.74
CA ARG A 345 -2.25 -6.45 -17.98
C ARG A 345 -1.53 -5.11 -18.08
N THR A 346 -2.19 -4.01 -17.75
CA THR A 346 -1.55 -2.68 -17.75
C THR A 346 -0.31 -2.63 -16.86
N MET A 347 -0.37 -3.25 -15.68
CA MET A 347 0.76 -3.33 -14.75
C MET A 347 1.85 -4.30 -15.22
N THR A 348 1.47 -5.51 -15.65
CA THR A 348 2.43 -6.53 -16.08
C THR A 348 3.17 -6.13 -17.36
N ASP A 349 2.47 -5.58 -18.35
CA ASP A 349 3.08 -5.06 -19.57
C ASP A 349 4.08 -3.93 -19.26
N TRP A 350 3.75 -3.06 -18.31
CA TRP A 350 4.65 -2.01 -17.88
C TRP A 350 5.88 -2.58 -17.18
N LEU A 351 5.74 -3.55 -16.29
CA LEU A 351 6.86 -4.23 -15.60
C LEU A 351 7.81 -4.90 -16.61
N GLU A 352 7.26 -5.63 -17.58
CA GLU A 352 8.05 -6.25 -18.65
C GLU A 352 8.81 -5.22 -19.50
N GLN A 353 8.18 -4.08 -19.79
CA GLN A 353 8.84 -2.99 -20.51
C GLN A 353 10.03 -2.41 -19.72
N GLN A 354 9.92 -2.31 -18.39
CA GLN A 354 11.04 -1.83 -17.58
C GLN A 354 12.22 -2.81 -17.57
N GLN A 355 11.96 -4.12 -17.58
CA GLN A 355 13.02 -5.14 -17.64
C GLN A 355 13.80 -5.13 -18.98
N ARG A 356 13.13 -4.78 -20.09
CA ARG A 356 13.75 -4.75 -21.43
C ARG A 356 14.63 -3.52 -21.65
N LYS A 357 14.52 -2.50 -20.79
CA LYS A 357 15.38 -1.32 -20.88
C LYS A 357 16.75 -1.67 -20.30
N PRO A 358 17.87 -1.37 -21.03
CA PRO A 358 19.19 -1.53 -20.47
C PRO A 358 19.30 -0.72 -19.17
N ALA A 359 19.99 -1.28 -18.17
CA ALA A 359 20.35 -0.51 -16.99
C ALA A 359 21.17 0.70 -17.45
N GLY A 360 20.61 1.90 -17.29
CA GLY A 360 21.27 3.16 -17.65
C GLY A 360 22.42 3.50 -16.70
#